data_31faa85bffa332233206b316f15268ea
#
_entry.id   31faa85bffa332233206b316f15268ea
#
_cell.length_a   1.000
_cell.length_b   1.000
_cell.length_c   1.000
_cell.angle_alpha   90.00
_cell.angle_beta   90.00
_cell.angle_gamma   90.00
#
_symmetry.space_group_name_H-M   'P 1'
#
loop_
_entity.id
_entity.type
_entity.pdbx_description
1 polymer ?
#
loop_
_entity_poly.entity_id
_entity_poly.type
_entity_poly.pdbx_seq_one_letter_code
_entity_poly.pdbx_strand_id
1 'polypeptide(L)'
;MYKRHAQPSQLYNPDLKWETSEQLNIGLDLRAFKDRFSLSMDWYKKKTKDLIVSNIIIPYEAGNSAAPMNAGNVVNEGFELEASWRDNIGDFSYSVSGNIATLKNEVTYLDPHVSGGRIEGSTTMASNGSFSAFEEGFPVWYFRGYQVDHLNENGDPVFRDNDGNGSINANDKAMIGKPMPDFTYGLTLTASYKNFDLSVFGNGSVGNDVFMSYSYNRILYSLKEMYDQRWTPQNLSAKYARPQLTNADKYGLSDAYVFDGSYFRIKQIQLGYTFPKQWTKKIMIDNLRVLSLIHI
;
A
#
# COMPACT_ATOMS: atom_id res chain seq x y z
N MET A 1 6.17 57.24 -8.79
CA MET A 1 5.04 56.30 -8.98
C MET A 1 5.63 54.98 -9.48
N TYR A 2 5.80 53.95 -8.63
CA TYR A 2 6.32 52.64 -9.02
C TYR A 2 5.22 51.88 -9.76
N LYS A 3 5.39 51.69 -11.06
CA LYS A 3 4.53 50.74 -11.81
C LYS A 3 4.88 49.34 -11.38
N ARG A 4 3.98 48.64 -10.65
CA ARG A 4 4.06 47.23 -10.42
C ARG A 4 3.78 46.51 -11.76
N HIS A 5 4.75 45.90 -12.34
CA HIS A 5 4.56 45.02 -13.49
C HIS A 5 4.14 43.65 -12.95
N ALA A 6 2.92 43.22 -13.26
CA ALA A 6 2.49 41.86 -13.06
C ALA A 6 3.04 41.01 -14.23
N GLN A 7 3.77 39.99 -13.89
CA GLN A 7 4.28 38.99 -14.87
C GLN A 7 3.64 37.64 -14.55
N PRO A 8 3.06 36.94 -15.53
CA PRO A 8 2.53 35.61 -15.28
C PRO A 8 3.69 34.69 -14.86
N SER A 9 3.48 33.91 -13.81
CA SER A 9 4.46 32.94 -13.31
C SER A 9 4.30 31.55 -13.94
N GLN A 10 3.19 31.32 -14.64
CA GLN A 10 2.83 30.04 -15.24
C GLN A 10 2.19 30.27 -16.61
N LEU A 11 2.47 29.38 -17.54
CA LEU A 11 1.80 29.35 -18.84
C LEU A 11 0.32 28.99 -18.68
N TYR A 12 -0.51 29.42 -19.62
CA TYR A 12 -1.93 29.09 -19.69
C TYR A 12 -2.14 27.87 -20.58
N ASN A 13 -3.01 26.95 -20.14
CA ASN A 13 -3.45 25.82 -20.95
C ASN A 13 -4.96 25.93 -21.20
N PRO A 14 -5.39 26.34 -22.40
CA PRO A 14 -6.80 26.48 -22.74
C PRO A 14 -7.56 25.14 -22.86
N ASP A 15 -6.83 24.03 -23.04
CA ASP A 15 -7.39 22.69 -23.27
C ASP A 15 -7.53 21.88 -21.97
N LEU A 16 -7.23 22.48 -20.81
CA LEU A 16 -7.33 21.81 -19.53
C LEU A 16 -8.79 21.40 -19.24
N LYS A 17 -8.98 20.10 -18.98
CA LYS A 17 -10.28 19.51 -18.67
C LYS A 17 -10.29 18.99 -17.22
N TRP A 18 -11.50 18.73 -16.72
CA TRP A 18 -11.67 17.99 -15.47
C TRP A 18 -11.30 16.52 -15.67
N GLU A 19 -10.72 15.94 -14.63
CA GLU A 19 -10.52 14.49 -14.55
C GLU A 19 -11.88 13.78 -14.59
N THR A 20 -11.93 12.67 -15.32
CA THR A 20 -13.16 11.89 -15.49
C THR A 20 -13.00 10.50 -14.89
N SER A 21 -14.03 10.02 -14.21
CA SER A 21 -14.06 8.66 -13.68
C SER A 21 -15.23 7.89 -14.28
N GLU A 22 -14.93 6.75 -14.89
CA GLU A 22 -15.90 5.78 -15.41
C GLU A 22 -15.80 4.50 -14.59
N GLN A 23 -16.93 3.95 -14.15
CA GLN A 23 -16.94 2.72 -13.37
C GLN A 23 -18.02 1.77 -13.89
N LEU A 24 -17.63 0.50 -14.02
CA LEU A 24 -18.52 -0.62 -14.29
C LEU A 24 -18.45 -1.58 -13.10
N ASN A 25 -19.62 -1.94 -12.56
CA ASN A 25 -19.78 -2.94 -11.51
C ASN A 25 -20.74 -4.03 -11.97
N ILE A 26 -20.41 -5.27 -11.67
CA ILE A 26 -21.28 -6.43 -11.87
C ILE A 26 -21.29 -7.21 -10.57
N GLY A 27 -22.47 -7.31 -9.94
CA GLY A 27 -22.63 -7.93 -8.65
C GLY A 27 -23.63 -9.09 -8.65
N LEU A 28 -23.47 -9.97 -7.68
CA LEU A 28 -24.38 -11.08 -7.39
C LEU A 28 -24.57 -11.21 -5.88
N ASP A 29 -25.81 -11.13 -5.45
CA ASP A 29 -26.23 -11.41 -4.08
C ASP A 29 -26.97 -12.73 -4.01
N LEU A 30 -26.56 -13.60 -3.08
CA LEU A 30 -27.19 -14.88 -2.81
C LEU A 30 -27.52 -15.01 -1.32
N ARG A 31 -28.74 -15.46 -1.02
CA ARG A 31 -29.16 -15.91 0.31
C ARG A 31 -29.68 -17.33 0.24
N ALA A 32 -29.24 -18.16 1.16
CA ALA A 32 -29.58 -19.58 1.19
C ALA A 32 -29.80 -20.10 2.60
N PHE A 33 -30.33 -21.34 2.72
CA PHE A 33 -30.52 -22.06 3.96
C PHE A 33 -31.40 -21.29 5.00
N LYS A 34 -32.49 -20.66 4.55
CA LYS A 34 -33.37 -19.82 5.40
C LYS A 34 -32.61 -18.65 6.02
N ASP A 35 -31.85 -17.91 5.19
CA ASP A 35 -31.02 -16.76 5.57
C ASP A 35 -29.86 -17.07 6.54
N ARG A 36 -29.48 -18.35 6.66
CA ARG A 36 -28.27 -18.71 7.42
C ARG A 36 -27.00 -18.36 6.67
N PHE A 37 -27.00 -18.50 5.35
CA PHE A 37 -25.89 -18.17 4.47
C PHE A 37 -26.22 -16.95 3.63
N SER A 38 -25.30 -15.97 3.59
CA SER A 38 -25.32 -14.87 2.62
C SER A 38 -23.98 -14.77 1.93
N LEU A 39 -24.04 -14.45 0.64
CA LEU A 39 -22.89 -14.22 -0.21
C LEU A 39 -23.18 -13.00 -1.08
N SER A 40 -22.25 -12.06 -1.10
CA SER A 40 -22.20 -10.93 -2.05
C SER A 40 -20.89 -11.00 -2.78
N MET A 41 -20.93 -10.90 -4.10
CA MET A 41 -19.78 -10.90 -4.97
C MET A 41 -19.93 -9.76 -5.97
N ASP A 42 -18.90 -8.94 -6.09
CA ASP A 42 -18.84 -7.84 -7.03
C ASP A 42 -17.55 -7.90 -7.82
N TRP A 43 -17.63 -7.68 -9.11
CA TRP A 43 -16.50 -7.34 -9.94
C TRP A 43 -16.62 -5.88 -10.35
N TYR A 44 -15.53 -5.14 -10.24
CA TYR A 44 -15.50 -3.75 -10.63
C TYR A 44 -14.34 -3.43 -11.54
N LYS A 45 -14.56 -2.46 -12.42
CA LYS A 45 -13.51 -1.81 -13.21
C LYS A 45 -13.74 -0.31 -13.24
N LYS A 46 -12.81 0.44 -12.64
CA LYS A 46 -12.82 1.90 -12.59
C LYS A 46 -11.68 2.45 -13.41
N LYS A 47 -11.99 3.32 -14.36
CA LYS A 47 -11.03 4.06 -15.18
C LYS A 47 -11.06 5.52 -14.76
N THR A 48 -9.91 6.06 -14.35
CA THR A 48 -9.72 7.50 -14.18
C THR A 48 -8.94 8.00 -15.38
N LYS A 49 -9.51 8.95 -16.10
CA LYS A 49 -8.97 9.52 -17.34
C LYS A 49 -8.63 10.98 -17.13
N ASP A 50 -7.77 11.49 -17.98
CA ASP A 50 -7.42 12.90 -18.04
C ASP A 50 -6.85 13.42 -16.71
N LEU A 51 -6.05 12.60 -16.00
CA LEU A 51 -5.37 13.01 -14.76
C LEU A 51 -4.57 14.30 -14.98
N ILE A 52 -4.76 15.27 -14.10
CA ILE A 52 -4.08 16.56 -14.19
C ILE A 52 -2.68 16.44 -13.61
N VAL A 53 -1.68 16.67 -14.43
CA VAL A 53 -0.26 16.57 -14.09
C VAL A 53 0.40 17.94 -14.25
N SER A 54 1.26 18.30 -13.29
CA SER A 54 1.95 19.60 -13.25
C SER A 54 3.46 19.49 -13.55
N ASN A 55 4.03 18.28 -13.59
CA ASN A 55 5.46 18.05 -13.77
C ASN A 55 5.83 17.93 -15.26
N ILE A 56 5.60 19.01 -16.01
CA ILE A 56 5.83 19.05 -17.45
C ILE A 56 7.16 19.72 -17.72
N ILE A 57 7.99 19.10 -18.56
CA ILE A 57 9.25 19.66 -19.01
C ILE A 57 8.95 20.60 -20.18
N ILE A 58 9.31 21.87 -20.01
CA ILE A 58 9.29 22.87 -21.08
C ILE A 58 10.69 23.48 -21.26
N PRO A 59 11.01 23.98 -22.44
CA PRO A 59 12.28 24.67 -22.69
C PRO A 59 12.47 25.85 -21.72
N TYR A 60 13.72 26.03 -21.27
CA TYR A 60 14.08 27.13 -20.33
C TYR A 60 13.75 28.52 -20.89
N GLU A 61 13.80 28.67 -22.21
CA GLU A 61 13.50 29.89 -22.95
C GLU A 61 12.06 30.35 -22.79
N ALA A 62 11.15 29.46 -22.34
CA ALA A 62 9.77 29.82 -22.06
C ALA A 62 9.64 30.83 -20.90
N GLY A 63 10.64 30.91 -20.01
CA GLY A 63 10.75 31.91 -18.94
C GLY A 63 9.66 31.82 -17.84
N ASN A 64 8.78 30.81 -17.91
CA ASN A 64 7.67 30.56 -16.98
C ASN A 64 7.58 29.07 -16.65
N SER A 65 6.84 28.71 -15.59
CA SER A 65 6.49 27.32 -15.31
C SER A 65 5.49 26.80 -16.33
N ALA A 66 5.55 25.50 -16.60
CA ALA A 66 4.55 24.84 -17.44
C ALA A 66 3.15 24.92 -16.82
N ALA A 67 2.13 25.02 -17.67
CA ALA A 67 0.75 24.85 -17.24
C ALA A 67 0.49 23.37 -16.91
N PRO A 68 -0.43 23.05 -15.98
CA PRO A 68 -0.96 21.71 -15.83
C PRO A 68 -1.59 21.23 -17.11
N MET A 69 -1.53 19.93 -17.37
CA MET A 69 -2.19 19.30 -18.51
C MET A 69 -2.83 17.96 -18.11
N ASN A 70 -3.80 17.54 -18.88
CA ASN A 70 -4.40 16.20 -18.76
C ASN A 70 -3.49 15.20 -19.45
N ALA A 71 -2.75 14.42 -18.65
CA ALA A 71 -1.61 13.68 -19.15
C ALA A 71 -1.56 12.21 -18.72
N GLY A 72 -2.52 11.70 -17.99
CA GLY A 72 -2.46 10.33 -17.50
C GLY A 72 -3.81 9.64 -17.36
N ASN A 73 -3.79 8.30 -17.44
CA ASN A 73 -4.94 7.46 -17.18
C ASN A 73 -4.55 6.32 -16.23
N VAL A 74 -5.47 5.97 -15.33
CA VAL A 74 -5.28 4.86 -14.37
C VAL A 74 -6.50 3.95 -14.41
N VAL A 75 -6.25 2.65 -14.36
CA VAL A 75 -7.28 1.62 -14.23
C VAL A 75 -7.11 0.90 -12.90
N ASN A 76 -8.24 0.74 -12.20
CA ASN A 76 -8.37 -0.11 -11.04
C ASN A 76 -9.43 -1.17 -11.34
N GLU A 77 -9.11 -2.43 -11.19
CA GLU A 77 -10.06 -3.53 -11.34
C GLU A 77 -9.86 -4.58 -10.25
N GLY A 78 -10.92 -5.24 -9.86
CA GLY A 78 -10.84 -6.25 -8.83
C GLY A 78 -12.17 -6.96 -8.57
N PHE A 79 -12.09 -7.89 -7.61
CA PHE A 79 -13.23 -8.61 -7.07
C PHE A 79 -13.38 -8.28 -5.60
N GLU A 80 -14.62 -8.10 -5.19
CA GLU A 80 -15.02 -8.02 -3.79
C GLU A 80 -15.94 -9.20 -3.49
N LEU A 81 -15.70 -9.87 -2.37
CA LEU A 81 -16.48 -11.00 -1.92
C LEU A 81 -16.73 -10.84 -0.43
N GLU A 82 -17.99 -10.94 -0.04
CA GLU A 82 -18.41 -11.02 1.36
C GLU A 82 -19.25 -12.28 1.53
N ALA A 83 -18.91 -13.10 2.53
CA ALA A 83 -19.68 -14.29 2.88
C ALA A 83 -19.96 -14.30 4.38
N SER A 84 -21.16 -14.70 4.75
CA SER A 84 -21.51 -14.91 6.15
C SER A 84 -22.33 -16.17 6.34
N TRP A 85 -22.08 -16.81 7.48
CA TRP A 85 -22.87 -17.91 7.98
C TRP A 85 -23.31 -17.62 9.41
N ARG A 86 -24.59 -17.84 9.71
CA ARG A 86 -25.15 -17.72 11.07
C ARG A 86 -26.07 -18.89 11.35
N ASP A 87 -26.00 -19.41 12.58
CA ASP A 87 -26.86 -20.48 13.01
C ASP A 87 -27.07 -20.47 14.52
N ASN A 88 -28.08 -21.23 14.96
CA ASN A 88 -28.44 -21.42 16.36
C ASN A 88 -28.54 -22.92 16.65
N ILE A 89 -27.90 -23.37 17.73
CA ILE A 89 -27.92 -24.76 18.20
C ILE A 89 -28.36 -24.71 19.68
N GLY A 90 -29.66 -24.82 19.91
CA GLY A 90 -30.24 -24.61 21.25
C GLY A 90 -30.01 -23.17 21.72
N ASP A 91 -29.39 -23.02 22.89
CA ASP A 91 -29.03 -21.70 23.47
C ASP A 91 -27.75 -21.08 22.89
N PHE A 92 -27.06 -21.79 22.00
CA PHE A 92 -25.83 -21.32 21.39
C PHE A 92 -26.12 -20.72 20.02
N SER A 93 -25.81 -19.43 19.84
CA SER A 93 -25.89 -18.73 18.57
C SER A 93 -24.48 -18.35 18.12
N TYR A 94 -24.17 -18.48 16.84
CA TYR A 94 -22.89 -18.06 16.29
C TYR A 94 -23.04 -17.48 14.89
N SER A 95 -22.10 -16.61 14.54
CA SER A 95 -21.90 -16.21 13.16
C SER A 95 -20.43 -16.11 12.81
N VAL A 96 -20.13 -16.43 11.56
CA VAL A 96 -18.82 -16.28 10.93
C VAL A 96 -19.05 -15.46 9.69
N SER A 97 -18.37 -14.32 9.56
CA SER A 97 -18.39 -13.52 8.35
C SER A 97 -16.98 -13.16 7.94
N GLY A 98 -16.75 -13.16 6.65
CA GLY A 98 -15.47 -12.78 6.06
C GLY A 98 -15.67 -12.01 4.77
N ASN A 99 -14.73 -11.12 4.50
CA ASN A 99 -14.66 -10.40 3.23
C ASN A 99 -13.24 -10.48 2.66
N ILE A 100 -13.14 -10.40 1.35
CA ILE A 100 -11.89 -10.26 0.61
C ILE A 100 -12.12 -9.29 -0.54
N ALA A 101 -11.18 -8.37 -0.74
CA ALA A 101 -11.18 -7.44 -1.86
C ALA A 101 -9.84 -7.50 -2.56
N THR A 102 -9.85 -7.83 -3.85
CA THR A 102 -8.65 -7.83 -4.69
C THR A 102 -8.50 -6.48 -5.40
N LEU A 103 -7.29 -6.11 -5.72
CA LEU A 103 -7.02 -4.86 -6.46
C LEU A 103 -5.87 -5.07 -7.44
N LYS A 104 -6.17 -4.88 -8.73
CA LYS A 104 -5.16 -4.62 -9.76
C LYS A 104 -5.23 -3.14 -10.11
N ASN A 105 -4.15 -2.42 -9.88
CA ASN A 105 -3.99 -1.00 -10.18
C ASN A 105 -2.91 -0.84 -11.26
N GLU A 106 -3.17 -0.04 -12.29
CA GLU A 106 -2.24 0.15 -13.40
C GLU A 106 -2.37 1.55 -14.02
N VAL A 107 -1.25 2.20 -14.27
CA VAL A 107 -1.16 3.39 -15.11
C VAL A 107 -1.22 2.92 -16.56
N THR A 108 -2.31 3.23 -17.26
CA THR A 108 -2.53 2.75 -18.65
C THR A 108 -2.11 3.75 -19.72
N TYR A 109 -1.79 4.96 -19.32
CA TYR A 109 -1.27 6.01 -20.18
C TYR A 109 -0.58 7.09 -19.35
N LEU A 110 0.55 7.57 -19.81
CA LEU A 110 1.20 8.79 -19.35
C LEU A 110 1.80 9.50 -20.56
N ASP A 111 1.51 10.81 -20.71
CA ASP A 111 2.02 11.60 -21.82
C ASP A 111 3.57 11.66 -21.76
N PRO A 112 4.28 11.34 -22.86
CA PRO A 112 5.74 11.37 -22.90
C PRO A 112 6.37 12.74 -22.59
N HIS A 113 5.65 13.84 -22.78
CA HIS A 113 6.12 15.18 -22.42
C HIS A 113 6.14 15.42 -20.90
N VAL A 114 5.49 14.55 -20.14
CA VAL A 114 5.55 14.57 -18.67
C VAL A 114 6.85 13.91 -18.24
N SER A 115 7.85 14.73 -17.89
CA SER A 115 9.12 14.26 -17.29
C SER A 115 9.77 13.06 -18.01
N GLY A 116 9.63 12.99 -19.35
CA GLY A 116 10.15 11.89 -20.15
C GLY A 116 9.37 10.57 -20.00
N GLY A 117 8.07 10.63 -19.71
CA GLY A 117 7.18 9.46 -19.59
C GLY A 117 7.15 8.85 -18.19
N ARG A 118 7.74 9.52 -17.19
CA ARG A 118 7.73 9.06 -15.80
C ARG A 118 7.73 10.22 -14.82
N ILE A 119 6.90 10.16 -13.80
CA ILE A 119 6.91 11.11 -12.69
C ILE A 119 7.62 10.44 -11.52
N GLU A 120 8.70 11.05 -11.06
CA GLU A 120 9.41 10.62 -9.86
C GLU A 120 8.62 11.04 -8.62
N GLY A 121 8.44 10.11 -7.70
CA GLY A 121 7.65 10.32 -6.48
C GLY A 121 8.50 10.66 -5.25
N SER A 122 8.20 10.01 -4.13
CA SER A 122 8.88 10.27 -2.86
C SER A 122 10.38 10.02 -2.93
N THR A 123 11.14 10.87 -2.25
CA THR A 123 12.60 10.71 -2.11
C THR A 123 12.95 10.06 -0.79
N THR A 124 14.13 9.44 -0.71
CA THR A 124 14.65 8.91 0.54
C THR A 124 15.02 10.04 1.51
N MET A 125 15.01 9.74 2.83
CA MET A 125 15.42 10.69 3.86
C MET A 125 16.88 11.16 3.71
N ALA A 126 17.71 10.39 3.03
CA ALA A 126 19.10 10.72 2.74
C ALA A 126 19.26 11.57 1.46
N SER A 127 18.18 11.94 0.80
CA SER A 127 18.16 12.67 -0.48
C SER A 127 18.92 11.94 -1.61
N ASN A 128 18.96 10.62 -1.57
CA ASN A 128 19.67 9.78 -2.55
C ASN A 128 18.89 9.59 -3.86
N GLY A 129 17.77 10.27 -3.98
CA GLY A 129 16.88 10.20 -5.13
C GLY A 129 15.52 9.59 -4.80
N SER A 130 14.66 9.54 -5.81
CA SER A 130 13.32 8.97 -5.69
C SER A 130 13.36 7.45 -5.64
N PHE A 131 12.52 6.87 -4.77
CA PHE A 131 12.30 5.43 -4.66
C PHE A 131 10.92 4.99 -5.15
N SER A 132 10.09 5.91 -5.64
CA SER A 132 8.80 5.59 -6.23
C SER A 132 8.60 6.31 -7.55
N ALA A 133 7.79 5.74 -8.42
CA ALA A 133 7.52 6.31 -9.73
C ALA A 133 6.06 6.08 -10.16
N PHE A 134 5.57 6.99 -10.99
CA PHE A 134 4.32 6.88 -11.72
C PHE A 134 4.68 6.80 -13.21
N GLU A 135 4.41 5.66 -13.84
CA GLU A 135 4.87 5.32 -15.17
C GLU A 135 3.88 4.37 -15.84
N GLU A 136 3.71 4.50 -17.16
CA GLU A 136 2.82 3.64 -17.93
C GLU A 136 3.24 2.15 -17.85
N GLY A 137 2.27 1.26 -17.69
CA GLY A 137 2.46 -0.18 -17.57
C GLY A 137 2.75 -0.67 -16.15
N PHE A 138 2.87 0.23 -15.17
CA PHE A 138 3.18 -0.11 -13.78
C PHE A 138 2.04 0.28 -12.82
N PRO A 139 2.00 -0.32 -11.63
CA PRO A 139 1.13 0.15 -10.56
C PRO A 139 1.46 1.60 -10.16
N VAL A 140 0.43 2.34 -9.74
CA VAL A 140 0.60 3.72 -9.27
C VAL A 140 1.58 3.79 -8.10
N TRP A 141 2.61 4.63 -8.24
CA TRP A 141 3.66 4.86 -7.25
C TRP A 141 4.41 3.58 -6.83
N TYR A 142 4.66 2.67 -7.77
CA TYR A 142 5.48 1.49 -7.52
C TYR A 142 6.88 1.88 -7.04
N PHE A 143 7.54 0.98 -6.32
CA PHE A 143 8.90 1.21 -5.86
C PHE A 143 9.88 0.93 -6.99
N ARG A 144 10.70 1.93 -7.30
CA ARG A 144 11.68 1.90 -8.37
C ARG A 144 13.07 2.09 -7.81
N GLY A 145 13.93 1.10 -8.00
CA GLY A 145 15.27 1.10 -7.45
C GLY A 145 16.20 0.10 -8.12
N TYR A 146 17.35 -0.07 -7.54
CA TYR A 146 18.35 -1.03 -7.98
C TYR A 146 18.04 -2.42 -7.43
N GLN A 147 18.35 -3.44 -8.20
CA GLN A 147 18.26 -4.84 -7.77
C GLN A 147 19.66 -5.31 -7.36
N VAL A 148 19.80 -5.81 -6.13
CA VAL A 148 21.04 -6.43 -5.65
C VAL A 148 21.09 -7.86 -6.18
N ASP A 149 22.10 -8.16 -7.00
CA ASP A 149 22.29 -9.51 -7.53
C ASP A 149 22.94 -10.42 -6.48
N HIS A 150 24.06 -9.96 -5.90
CA HIS A 150 24.75 -10.65 -4.81
C HIS A 150 25.65 -9.69 -4.03
N LEU A 151 26.27 -10.19 -2.96
CA LEU A 151 27.34 -9.49 -2.25
C LEU A 151 28.69 -10.08 -2.72
N ASN A 152 29.65 -9.22 -3.04
CA ASN A 152 30.99 -9.66 -3.40
C ASN A 152 31.77 -10.19 -2.18
N GLU A 153 33.01 -10.65 -2.40
CA GLU A 153 33.90 -11.20 -1.37
C GLU A 153 34.19 -10.22 -0.21
N ASN A 154 34.06 -8.92 -0.46
CA ASN A 154 34.25 -7.85 0.52
C ASN A 154 32.95 -7.42 1.21
N GLY A 155 31.81 -8.04 0.86
CA GLY A 155 30.48 -7.69 1.38
C GLY A 155 29.87 -6.42 0.76
N ASP A 156 30.38 -5.95 -0.36
CA ASP A 156 29.78 -4.85 -1.11
C ASP A 156 28.69 -5.36 -2.07
N PRO A 157 27.61 -4.62 -2.28
CA PRO A 157 26.54 -5.03 -3.18
C PRO A 157 26.98 -4.94 -4.64
N VAL A 158 26.72 -5.98 -5.40
CA VAL A 158 26.78 -6.02 -6.86
C VAL A 158 25.35 -5.87 -7.37
N PHE A 159 25.13 -4.85 -8.20
CA PHE A 159 23.81 -4.56 -8.74
C PHE A 159 23.63 -5.18 -10.11
N ARG A 160 22.39 -5.51 -10.44
CA ARG A 160 22.02 -6.01 -11.75
C ARG A 160 22.12 -4.90 -12.79
N ASP A 161 22.86 -5.17 -13.87
CA ASP A 161 22.95 -4.32 -15.07
C ASP A 161 21.76 -4.70 -15.97
N ASN A 162 20.68 -3.91 -15.89
CA ASN A 162 19.43 -4.23 -16.57
C ASN A 162 19.42 -3.79 -18.04
N ASP A 163 20.25 -2.81 -18.42
CA ASP A 163 20.40 -2.35 -19.81
C ASP A 163 21.62 -2.97 -20.53
N GLY A 164 22.47 -3.73 -19.81
CA GLY A 164 23.59 -4.48 -20.36
C GLY A 164 24.76 -3.62 -20.85
N ASN A 165 24.87 -2.36 -20.38
CA ASN A 165 25.90 -1.43 -20.84
C ASN A 165 27.24 -1.49 -20.06
N GLY A 166 27.29 -2.32 -19.00
CA GLY A 166 28.49 -2.50 -18.14
C GLY A 166 28.64 -1.42 -17.07
N SER A 167 27.69 -0.53 -16.91
CA SER A 167 27.75 0.60 -15.98
C SER A 167 26.44 0.72 -15.20
N ILE A 168 26.48 0.61 -13.88
CA ILE A 168 25.28 0.77 -13.04
C ILE A 168 24.91 2.25 -12.89
N ASN A 169 23.76 2.64 -13.44
CA ASN A 169 23.26 4.01 -13.46
C ASN A 169 21.72 4.06 -13.31
N ALA A 170 21.08 5.20 -13.53
CA ALA A 170 19.65 5.37 -13.34
C ALA A 170 18.78 4.53 -14.31
N ASN A 171 19.35 4.07 -15.44
CA ASN A 171 18.62 3.22 -16.40
C ASN A 171 18.48 1.78 -15.90
N ASP A 172 19.34 1.35 -14.96
CA ASP A 172 19.28 0.01 -14.36
C ASP A 172 18.23 -0.12 -13.25
N LYS A 173 17.59 0.99 -12.88
CA LYS A 173 16.50 0.94 -11.91
C LYS A 173 15.29 0.23 -12.51
N ALA A 174 14.79 -0.75 -11.79
CA ALA A 174 13.61 -1.53 -12.15
C ALA A 174 12.53 -1.43 -11.05
N MET A 175 11.37 -2.04 -11.28
CA MET A 175 10.38 -2.24 -10.23
C MET A 175 10.94 -3.20 -9.18
N ILE A 176 11.01 -2.74 -7.92
CA ILE A 176 11.51 -3.51 -6.78
C ILE A 176 10.42 -3.80 -5.73
N GLY A 177 9.22 -3.29 -5.93
CA GLY A 177 8.08 -3.52 -5.07
C GLY A 177 6.91 -2.59 -5.36
N LYS A 178 5.81 -2.76 -4.64
CA LYS A 178 4.59 -1.96 -4.78
C LYS A 178 3.90 -1.73 -3.43
N PRO A 179 3.38 -0.51 -3.16
CA PRO A 179 2.70 -0.22 -1.90
C PRO A 179 1.26 -0.77 -1.85
N MET A 180 0.64 -1.02 -3.01
CA MET A 180 -0.74 -1.51 -3.11
C MET A 180 -0.78 -3.02 -2.90
N PRO A 181 -1.64 -3.53 -1.98
CA PRO A 181 -1.82 -4.96 -1.80
C PRO A 181 -2.52 -5.61 -3.00
N ASP A 182 -2.26 -6.90 -3.22
CA ASP A 182 -3.01 -7.72 -4.18
C ASP A 182 -4.43 -7.97 -3.68
N PHE A 183 -4.56 -8.17 -2.36
CA PHE A 183 -5.87 -8.23 -1.72
C PHE A 183 -5.81 -7.84 -0.24
N THR A 184 -6.95 -7.39 0.25
CA THR A 184 -7.24 -7.17 1.66
C THR A 184 -8.34 -8.12 2.12
N TYR A 185 -8.35 -8.51 3.40
CA TYR A 185 -9.35 -9.42 3.93
C TYR A 185 -9.69 -9.12 5.39
N GLY A 186 -10.89 -9.49 5.77
CA GLY A 186 -11.38 -9.37 7.14
C GLY A 186 -12.13 -10.62 7.56
N LEU A 187 -12.09 -10.93 8.87
CA LEU A 187 -12.80 -12.02 9.49
C LEU A 187 -13.43 -11.56 10.77
N THR A 188 -14.72 -11.83 10.91
CA THR A 188 -15.49 -11.58 12.14
C THR A 188 -16.11 -12.87 12.62
N LEU A 189 -15.88 -13.19 13.89
CA LEU A 189 -16.49 -14.30 14.59
C LEU A 189 -17.34 -13.75 15.73
N THR A 190 -18.61 -14.14 15.81
CA THR A 190 -19.44 -13.86 16.96
C THR A 190 -20.02 -15.15 17.51
N ALA A 191 -20.14 -15.21 18.82
CA ALA A 191 -20.79 -16.32 19.49
C ALA A 191 -21.54 -15.82 20.72
N SER A 192 -22.69 -16.42 21.02
CA SER A 192 -23.41 -16.16 22.27
C SER A 192 -23.93 -17.47 22.85
N TYR A 193 -23.82 -17.59 24.15
CA TYR A 193 -24.33 -18.72 24.90
C TYR A 193 -24.97 -18.22 26.21
N LYS A 194 -26.27 -18.36 26.33
CA LYS A 194 -27.06 -17.82 27.44
C LYS A 194 -26.78 -16.33 27.62
N ASN A 195 -26.07 -15.97 28.68
CA ASN A 195 -25.81 -14.58 29.07
C ASN A 195 -24.40 -14.08 28.60
N PHE A 196 -23.59 -14.96 28.01
CA PHE A 196 -22.29 -14.61 27.48
C PHE A 196 -22.36 -14.30 25.99
N ASP A 197 -21.58 -13.32 25.56
CA ASP A 197 -21.31 -13.02 24.15
C ASP A 197 -19.84 -12.80 23.92
N LEU A 198 -19.36 -13.30 22.77
CA LEU A 198 -17.99 -13.14 22.29
C LEU A 198 -18.02 -12.55 20.90
N SER A 199 -17.15 -11.58 20.65
CA SER A 199 -16.88 -11.06 19.31
C SER A 199 -15.38 -10.96 19.09
N VAL A 200 -14.91 -11.49 17.97
CA VAL A 200 -13.51 -11.41 17.54
C VAL A 200 -13.49 -10.86 16.14
N PHE A 201 -12.68 -9.83 15.91
CA PHE A 201 -12.47 -9.24 14.60
C PHE A 201 -10.99 -9.12 14.29
N GLY A 202 -10.61 -9.52 13.08
CA GLY A 202 -9.27 -9.34 12.54
C GLY A 202 -9.31 -8.99 11.05
N ASN A 203 -8.26 -8.34 10.59
CA ASN A 203 -8.07 -8.02 9.19
C ASN A 203 -6.60 -8.10 8.78
N GLY A 204 -6.38 -8.17 7.49
CA GLY A 204 -5.04 -8.22 6.92
C GLY A 204 -4.98 -7.71 5.49
N SER A 205 -3.76 -7.62 4.98
CA SER A 205 -3.44 -7.40 3.58
C SER A 205 -2.32 -8.32 3.14
N VAL A 206 -2.26 -8.61 1.84
CA VAL A 206 -1.24 -9.47 1.24
C VAL A 206 -0.77 -8.88 -0.07
N GLY A 207 0.53 -8.98 -0.33
CA GLY A 207 1.15 -8.58 -1.60
C GLY A 207 1.51 -7.12 -1.71
N ASN A 208 1.46 -6.37 -0.62
CA ASN A 208 2.03 -5.04 -0.55
C ASN A 208 3.43 -5.08 0.04
N ASP A 209 4.29 -4.19 -0.44
CA ASP A 209 5.63 -3.99 0.07
C ASP A 209 5.74 -2.69 0.85
N VAL A 210 6.72 -2.63 1.74
CA VAL A 210 7.09 -1.43 2.48
C VAL A 210 8.53 -1.06 2.14
N PHE A 211 8.73 0.13 1.60
CA PHE A 211 10.07 0.68 1.41
C PHE A 211 10.51 1.40 2.67
N MET A 212 11.61 0.95 3.27
CA MET A 212 12.15 1.55 4.48
C MET A 212 13.30 2.50 4.16
N SER A 213 13.02 3.79 4.09
CA SER A 213 14.03 4.82 3.88
C SER A 213 14.78 5.11 5.18
N TYR A 214 16.05 4.69 5.26
CA TYR A 214 16.94 5.04 6.36
C TYR A 214 17.93 6.13 5.96
N SER A 215 18.20 7.03 6.91
CA SER A 215 19.39 7.89 6.81
C SER A 215 20.63 7.08 7.16
N TYR A 216 21.31 6.53 6.17
CA TYR A 216 22.55 5.74 6.36
C TYR A 216 23.70 6.54 6.98
N ASN A 217 23.62 7.86 7.03
CA ASN A 217 24.59 8.71 7.71
C ASN A 217 24.64 8.51 9.23
N ARG A 218 23.70 7.72 9.79
CA ARG A 218 23.65 7.38 11.21
C ARG A 218 23.61 5.86 11.36
N ILE A 219 24.79 5.23 11.29
CA ILE A 219 25.00 3.78 11.50
C ILE A 219 24.33 3.24 12.80
N LEU A 220 24.02 4.12 13.74
CA LEU A 220 23.39 3.79 15.03
C LEU A 220 21.89 3.41 14.90
N TYR A 221 21.26 3.57 13.75
CA TYR A 221 19.82 3.38 13.55
C TYR A 221 19.50 2.44 12.39
N SER A 222 20.19 1.30 12.27
CA SER A 222 19.75 0.25 11.37
C SER A 222 18.79 -0.73 12.06
N LEU A 223 17.97 -1.43 11.28
CA LEU A 223 17.14 -2.51 11.81
C LEU A 223 18.05 -3.59 12.44
N LYS A 224 17.59 -4.14 13.55
CA LYS A 224 18.29 -5.27 14.21
C LYS A 224 18.50 -6.43 13.24
N GLU A 225 17.53 -6.73 12.38
CA GLU A 225 17.64 -7.75 11.34
C GLU A 225 18.80 -7.47 10.39
N MET A 226 18.92 -6.22 9.89
CA MET A 226 20.01 -5.83 8.99
C MET A 226 21.37 -5.95 9.68
N TYR A 227 21.44 -5.61 10.97
CA TYR A 227 22.66 -5.76 11.76
C TYR A 227 23.02 -7.23 11.97
N ASP A 228 22.07 -8.05 12.36
CA ASP A 228 22.30 -9.47 12.68
C ASP A 228 22.66 -10.29 11.43
N GLN A 229 22.05 -9.96 10.28
CA GLN A 229 22.24 -10.69 9.02
C GLN A 229 23.18 -9.98 8.05
N ARG A 230 23.99 -9.03 8.53
CA ARG A 230 24.98 -8.33 7.70
C ARG A 230 26.14 -9.23 7.33
N TRP A 231 26.79 -8.87 6.25
CA TRP A 231 28.03 -9.50 5.85
C TRP A 231 29.14 -9.23 6.88
N THR A 232 29.87 -10.30 7.22
CA THR A 232 31.10 -10.30 7.99
C THR A 232 32.01 -11.41 7.45
N PRO A 233 33.33 -11.39 7.72
CA PRO A 233 34.20 -12.50 7.32
C PRO A 233 33.79 -13.87 7.84
N GLN A 234 32.94 -13.94 8.86
CA GLN A 234 32.37 -15.16 9.46
C GLN A 234 30.98 -15.48 8.90
N ASN A 235 30.35 -14.56 8.15
CA ASN A 235 29.02 -14.72 7.55
C ASN A 235 29.05 -14.33 6.08
N LEU A 236 29.59 -15.18 5.23
CA LEU A 236 29.73 -14.94 3.79
C LEU A 236 28.41 -15.09 3.02
N SER A 237 27.41 -15.79 3.56
CA SER A 237 26.06 -15.94 3.02
C SER A 237 25.07 -14.91 3.59
N ALA A 238 25.55 -13.73 3.95
CA ALA A 238 24.75 -12.68 4.54
C ALA A 238 23.67 -12.16 3.58
N LYS A 239 22.51 -11.79 4.15
CA LYS A 239 21.42 -11.15 3.40
C LYS A 239 21.71 -9.67 3.10
N TYR A 240 22.40 -8.98 4.01
CA TYR A 240 22.66 -7.55 3.91
C TYR A 240 24.16 -7.24 3.80
N ALA A 241 24.46 -6.18 3.07
CA ALA A 241 25.82 -5.71 2.85
C ALA A 241 26.52 -5.30 4.17
N ARG A 242 27.84 -5.15 4.09
CA ARG A 242 28.63 -4.63 5.21
C ARG A 242 28.27 -3.17 5.51
N PRO A 243 28.47 -2.69 6.78
CA PRO A 243 28.08 -1.32 7.16
C PRO A 243 28.82 -0.18 6.47
N GLN A 244 30.02 -0.42 5.94
CA GLN A 244 30.82 0.57 5.20
C GLN A 244 30.77 0.22 3.71
N LEU A 245 29.88 0.87 2.98
CA LEU A 245 29.59 0.57 1.59
C LEU A 245 30.34 1.51 0.62
N THR A 246 30.88 0.92 -0.41
CA THR A 246 31.04 1.59 -1.70
C THR A 246 29.65 1.61 -2.37
N ASN A 247 29.21 2.71 -2.97
CA ASN A 247 27.85 2.87 -3.55
C ASN A 247 26.70 2.79 -2.54
N ALA A 248 26.86 3.35 -1.35
CA ALA A 248 25.84 3.39 -0.31
C ALA A 248 24.54 4.09 -0.76
N ASP A 249 24.61 5.08 -1.62
CA ASP A 249 23.51 5.78 -2.25
C ASP A 249 22.64 4.85 -3.11
N LYS A 250 23.25 4.01 -3.96
CA LYS A 250 22.53 3.02 -4.76
C LYS A 250 21.93 1.91 -3.90
N TYR A 251 22.69 1.46 -2.89
CA TYR A 251 22.19 0.43 -1.96
C TYR A 251 20.98 0.91 -1.16
N GLY A 252 20.98 2.17 -0.72
CA GLY A 252 19.84 2.80 -0.05
C GLY A 252 18.60 2.99 -0.93
N LEU A 253 18.74 2.81 -2.25
CA LEU A 253 17.67 2.82 -3.24
C LEU A 253 17.47 1.44 -3.89
N SER A 254 17.77 0.36 -3.17
CA SER A 254 17.67 -0.99 -3.70
C SER A 254 16.57 -1.82 -3.01
N ASP A 255 16.33 -2.99 -3.56
CA ASP A 255 15.44 -4.02 -3.02
C ASP A 255 15.85 -4.54 -1.63
N ALA A 256 17.10 -4.31 -1.19
CA ALA A 256 17.52 -4.59 0.18
C ALA A 256 16.73 -3.80 1.24
N TYR A 257 16.07 -2.72 0.85
CA TYR A 257 15.23 -1.88 1.72
C TYR A 257 13.73 -2.05 1.47
N VAL A 258 13.35 -3.05 0.67
CA VAL A 258 11.97 -3.43 0.44
C VAL A 258 11.62 -4.65 1.30
N PHE A 259 10.57 -4.54 2.08
CA PHE A 259 10.11 -5.58 2.99
C PHE A 259 8.68 -5.97 2.66
N ASP A 260 8.36 -7.26 2.84
CA ASP A 260 6.98 -7.73 2.75
C ASP A 260 6.13 -7.04 3.81
N GLY A 261 5.11 -6.32 3.35
CA GLY A 261 4.14 -5.60 4.17
C GLY A 261 2.89 -6.41 4.48
N SER A 262 2.84 -7.68 4.07
CA SER A 262 1.69 -8.56 4.31
C SER A 262 1.50 -8.80 5.81
N TYR A 263 0.26 -8.73 6.27
CA TYR A 263 -0.04 -8.97 7.68
C TYR A 263 -1.45 -9.53 7.89
N PHE A 264 -1.63 -10.20 9.03
CA PHE A 264 -2.92 -10.42 9.68
C PHE A 264 -2.87 -9.89 11.10
N ARG A 265 -3.89 -9.13 11.49
CA ARG A 265 -4.00 -8.54 12.83
C ARG A 265 -5.37 -8.81 13.43
N ILE A 266 -5.40 -9.38 14.63
CA ILE A 266 -6.60 -9.39 15.46
C ILE A 266 -6.74 -7.96 16.02
N LYS A 267 -7.80 -7.27 15.64
CA LYS A 267 -8.05 -5.86 16.04
C LYS A 267 -8.86 -5.74 17.30
N GLN A 268 -9.74 -6.72 17.53
CA GLN A 268 -10.69 -6.65 18.65
C GLN A 268 -11.01 -8.04 19.16
N ILE A 269 -10.98 -8.21 20.46
CA ILE A 269 -11.58 -9.32 21.18
C ILE A 269 -12.49 -8.72 22.25
N GLN A 270 -13.79 -9.02 22.20
CA GLN A 270 -14.76 -8.54 23.16
C GLN A 270 -15.47 -9.73 23.79
N LEU A 271 -15.50 -9.78 25.10
CA LEU A 271 -16.28 -10.73 25.88
C LEU A 271 -17.29 -9.95 26.74
N GLY A 272 -18.56 -10.24 26.57
CA GLY A 272 -19.65 -9.62 27.31
C GLY A 272 -20.39 -10.62 28.20
N TYR A 273 -20.95 -10.11 29.30
CA TYR A 273 -21.88 -10.83 30.17
C TYR A 273 -23.05 -9.94 30.51
N THR A 274 -24.24 -10.41 30.18
CA THR A 274 -25.51 -9.73 30.52
C THR A 274 -26.11 -10.36 31.76
N PHE A 275 -26.26 -9.58 32.82
CA PHE A 275 -26.80 -10.09 34.08
C PHE A 275 -28.29 -10.45 33.93
N PRO A 276 -28.75 -11.57 34.56
CA PRO A 276 -30.16 -11.94 34.55
C PRO A 276 -31.05 -10.84 35.16
N LYS A 277 -32.16 -10.52 34.50
CA LYS A 277 -33.07 -9.47 34.96
C LYS A 277 -33.57 -9.67 36.39
N GLN A 278 -33.65 -10.90 36.87
CA GLN A 278 -34.06 -11.21 38.26
C GLN A 278 -33.09 -10.65 39.29
N TRP A 279 -31.80 -10.49 38.95
CA TRP A 279 -30.80 -9.92 39.83
C TRP A 279 -30.77 -8.39 39.75
N THR A 280 -30.87 -7.85 38.57
CA THR A 280 -30.74 -6.41 38.32
C THR A 280 -32.00 -5.64 38.78
N LYS A 281 -33.19 -6.23 38.69
CA LYS A 281 -34.43 -5.63 39.24
C LYS A 281 -34.37 -5.36 40.73
N LYS A 282 -33.60 -6.15 41.51
CA LYS A 282 -33.46 -5.92 42.96
C LYS A 282 -32.74 -4.62 43.28
N ILE A 283 -31.98 -4.08 42.35
CA ILE A 283 -31.25 -2.82 42.47
C ILE A 283 -31.82 -1.74 41.51
N MET A 284 -33.08 -1.92 41.05
CA MET A 284 -33.77 -0.99 40.14
C MET A 284 -33.09 -0.75 38.80
N ILE A 285 -32.35 -1.73 38.30
CA ILE A 285 -31.66 -1.67 36.98
C ILE A 285 -32.39 -2.65 36.05
N ASP A 286 -32.89 -2.17 34.90
CA ASP A 286 -33.62 -3.01 33.94
C ASP A 286 -32.68 -3.89 33.11
N ASN A 287 -31.47 -3.41 32.81
CA ASN A 287 -30.49 -4.16 32.05
C ASN A 287 -29.08 -3.75 32.48
N LEU A 288 -28.26 -4.71 32.88
CA LEU A 288 -26.85 -4.53 33.23
C LEU A 288 -26.00 -5.49 32.39
N ARG A 289 -25.11 -4.96 31.59
CA ARG A 289 -24.11 -5.73 30.84
C ARG A 289 -22.73 -5.23 31.20
N VAL A 290 -21.83 -6.15 31.49
CA VAL A 290 -20.38 -5.87 31.67
C VAL A 290 -19.65 -6.48 30.50
N LEU A 291 -18.68 -5.76 29.97
CA LEU A 291 -17.85 -6.24 28.87
C LEU A 291 -16.39 -5.98 29.15
N SER A 292 -15.54 -6.88 28.67
CA SER A 292 -14.10 -6.70 28.55
C SER A 292 -13.80 -6.53 27.07
N LEU A 293 -13.00 -5.54 26.74
CA LEU A 293 -12.60 -5.21 25.38
C LEU A 293 -11.07 -5.12 25.31
N ILE A 294 -10.48 -5.89 24.42
CA ILE A 294 -9.06 -5.86 24.11
C ILE A 294 -8.90 -5.35 22.70
N HIS A 295 -8.22 -4.23 22.55
CA HIS A 295 -7.67 -3.72 21.28
C HIS A 295 -6.21 -4.14 21.20
N ILE A 296 -5.83 -4.78 20.11
CA ILE A 296 -4.45 -5.26 19.87
C ILE A 296 -3.83 -4.45 18.74
#